data_f631e2145298254d7e0bfd698f2c64c1
#
_entry.id   f631e2145298254d7e0bfd698f2c64c1
#
_cell.length_a   1.000
_cell.length_b   1.000
_cell.length_c   1.000
_cell.angle_alpha   90.00
_cell.angle_beta   90.00
_cell.angle_gamma   90.00
#
_symmetry.space_group_name_H-M   'P 1'
#
loop_
_entity.id
_entity.type
_entity.pdbx_description
1 polymer ?
#
loop_
_entity_poly.entity_id
_entity_poly.type
_entity_poly.pdbx_seq_one_letter_code
_entity_poly.pdbx_strand_id
1 'polypeptide(L)'
;MRIVYLDETYLDKSVALMAKYNKEKRYKIGYCSLKPNSIRRDFVESFEDEENKTIGVIEQGELIGIIDLQVDLEKQVIEMIGPFIDREEEKEWLSIANEMCQFIFEAFDFTYKYLFFIHQENQINKKLLENLGATSRGHEYVLELKKENVKVQLLSKQIVEASQNVYEEFQALHDTLWPGVYYSGKQIIEKLNHIHQLFIAKNNQELEGYVFVQKQLEAESGYIHFLAVKEGYRKQGIGKALLTKAIEYLFKESQIKKISLCVEVLNEVAMQLYFDVGFEVENAYTVYQIQNKE
;
A
#
# COMPACT_ATOMS: atom_id res chain seq x y z
N MET A 1 4.46 -18.35 -27.26
CA MET A 1 4.06 -17.58 -26.09
C MET A 1 2.56 -17.72 -25.87
N ARG A 2 2.07 -17.86 -24.64
CA ARG A 2 0.65 -17.88 -24.29
C ARG A 2 0.42 -17.13 -22.97
N ILE A 3 -0.69 -16.42 -22.88
CA ILE A 3 -1.13 -15.74 -21.64
C ILE A 3 -2.18 -16.63 -20.98
N VAL A 4 -2.05 -16.85 -19.67
CA VAL A 4 -2.89 -17.76 -18.91
C VAL A 4 -3.17 -17.22 -17.50
N TYR A 5 -4.27 -17.64 -16.88
CA TYR A 5 -4.44 -17.54 -15.44
C TYR A 5 -3.49 -18.52 -14.75
N LEU A 6 -2.80 -18.06 -13.72
CA LEU A 6 -1.93 -18.90 -12.90
C LEU A 6 -2.70 -19.44 -11.69
N ASP A 7 -2.26 -20.58 -11.21
CA ASP A 7 -2.70 -21.24 -9.99
C ASP A 7 -1.50 -21.52 -9.06
N GLU A 8 -1.75 -22.18 -7.94
CA GLU A 8 -0.73 -22.52 -6.94
C GLU A 8 0.47 -23.28 -7.50
N THR A 9 0.33 -24.00 -8.62
CA THR A 9 1.44 -24.74 -9.24
C THR A 9 2.55 -23.81 -9.76
N TYR A 10 2.22 -22.53 -9.95
CA TYR A 10 3.16 -21.49 -10.37
C TYR A 10 3.71 -20.64 -9.20
N LEU A 11 3.32 -20.92 -7.95
CA LEU A 11 3.66 -20.10 -6.78
C LEU A 11 5.16 -19.81 -6.68
N ASP A 12 6.02 -20.84 -6.73
CA ASP A 12 7.47 -20.66 -6.61
C ASP A 12 8.06 -19.82 -7.74
N LYS A 13 7.59 -20.01 -8.97
CA LYS A 13 8.05 -19.25 -10.14
C LYS A 13 7.57 -17.80 -10.05
N SER A 14 6.34 -17.55 -9.60
CA SER A 14 5.77 -16.22 -9.39
C SER A 14 6.56 -15.45 -8.34
N VAL A 15 6.83 -16.06 -7.19
CA VAL A 15 7.65 -15.48 -6.12
C VAL A 15 9.05 -15.12 -6.62
N ALA A 16 9.69 -16.03 -7.36
CA ALA A 16 11.04 -15.81 -7.88
C ALA A 16 11.09 -14.64 -8.86
N LEU A 17 10.11 -14.57 -9.78
CA LEU A 17 10.04 -13.53 -10.80
C LEU A 17 9.79 -12.15 -10.18
N MET A 18 8.80 -12.02 -9.29
CA MET A 18 8.52 -10.77 -8.59
C MET A 18 9.71 -10.34 -7.71
N ALA A 19 10.30 -11.24 -6.92
CA ALA A 19 11.45 -10.93 -6.08
C ALA A 19 12.68 -10.50 -6.88
N LYS A 20 12.87 -11.06 -8.09
CA LYS A 20 13.96 -10.69 -9.01
C LYS A 20 13.84 -9.23 -9.45
N TYR A 21 12.66 -8.80 -9.86
CA TYR A 21 12.46 -7.50 -10.50
C TYR A 21 12.08 -6.40 -9.53
N ASN A 22 11.18 -6.65 -8.56
CA ASN A 22 10.68 -5.58 -7.68
C ASN A 22 11.71 -4.98 -6.72
N LYS A 23 12.86 -5.64 -6.51
CA LYS A 23 13.98 -5.08 -5.74
C LYS A 23 14.72 -3.94 -6.47
N GLU A 24 14.64 -3.90 -7.82
CA GLU A 24 15.31 -2.91 -8.64
C GLU A 24 14.35 -1.72 -8.89
N LYS A 25 14.75 -0.50 -8.52
CA LYS A 25 13.91 0.70 -8.65
C LYS A 25 13.35 0.91 -10.06
N ARG A 26 14.13 0.52 -11.08
CA ARG A 26 13.71 0.62 -12.51
C ARG A 26 12.54 -0.30 -12.91
N TYR A 27 12.18 -1.29 -12.06
CA TYR A 27 11.03 -2.18 -12.25
C TYR A 27 10.07 -2.14 -11.09
N LYS A 28 10.36 -1.33 -10.06
CA LYS A 28 9.64 -1.35 -8.78
C LYS A 28 8.20 -0.88 -8.92
N ILE A 29 7.31 -1.68 -8.36
CA ILE A 29 5.89 -1.43 -8.20
C ILE A 29 5.63 -1.17 -6.71
N GLY A 30 4.73 -0.23 -6.40
CA GLY A 30 4.28 0.03 -5.03
C GLY A 30 3.38 -1.07 -4.48
N TYR A 31 3.20 -1.06 -3.17
CA TYR A 31 2.32 -1.95 -2.42
C TYR A 31 2.60 -3.45 -2.57
N CYS A 32 3.73 -3.82 -3.09
CA CYS A 32 4.14 -5.21 -3.14
C CYS A 32 5.41 -5.47 -2.32
N SER A 33 5.43 -6.64 -1.70
CA SER A 33 6.50 -7.07 -0.80
C SER A 33 7.84 -7.19 -1.52
N LEU A 34 8.95 -7.05 -0.77
CA LEU A 34 10.31 -7.23 -1.28
C LEU A 34 10.97 -8.54 -0.81
N LYS A 35 10.53 -9.08 0.32
CA LYS A 35 11.07 -10.32 0.89
C LYS A 35 10.34 -11.53 0.28
N PRO A 36 11.06 -12.56 -0.21
CA PRO A 36 10.43 -13.74 -0.84
C PRO A 36 9.33 -14.39 -0.01
N ASN A 37 9.51 -14.52 1.32
CA ASN A 37 8.49 -15.10 2.20
C ASN A 37 7.20 -14.26 2.27
N SER A 38 7.35 -12.93 2.27
CA SER A 38 6.18 -12.03 2.26
C SER A 38 5.48 -12.08 0.90
N ILE A 39 6.23 -12.05 -0.21
CA ILE A 39 5.70 -12.22 -1.57
C ILE A 39 4.94 -13.55 -1.68
N ARG A 40 5.49 -14.64 -1.12
CA ARG A 40 4.83 -15.95 -1.10
C ARG A 40 3.48 -15.90 -0.39
N ARG A 41 3.42 -15.26 0.77
CA ARG A 41 2.16 -15.11 1.52
C ARG A 41 1.15 -14.30 0.72
N ASP A 42 1.59 -13.18 0.11
CA ASP A 42 0.73 -12.32 -0.69
C ASP A 42 0.12 -13.10 -1.89
N PHE A 43 0.91 -13.96 -2.58
CA PHE A 43 0.40 -14.83 -3.63
C PHE A 43 -0.52 -15.95 -3.13
N VAL A 44 -0.23 -16.56 -1.97
CA VAL A 44 -1.13 -17.57 -1.38
C VAL A 44 -2.48 -16.95 -1.10
N GLU A 45 -2.50 -15.77 -0.45
CA GLU A 45 -3.73 -15.01 -0.21
C GLU A 45 -4.46 -14.66 -1.52
N SER A 46 -3.71 -14.27 -2.58
CA SER A 46 -4.29 -13.96 -3.89
C SER A 46 -4.88 -15.20 -4.60
N PHE A 47 -4.25 -16.37 -4.48
CA PHE A 47 -4.77 -17.62 -5.06
C PHE A 47 -5.95 -18.21 -4.29
N GLU A 48 -6.05 -17.96 -2.98
CA GLU A 48 -7.16 -18.39 -2.14
C GLU A 48 -8.40 -17.50 -2.31
N ASP A 49 -8.23 -16.25 -2.75
CA ASP A 49 -9.31 -15.32 -3.00
C ASP A 49 -9.90 -15.52 -4.39
N GLU A 50 -11.21 -15.83 -4.45
CA GLU A 50 -11.92 -16.09 -5.72
C GLU A 50 -12.01 -14.85 -6.62
N GLU A 51 -11.91 -13.64 -6.08
CA GLU A 51 -11.99 -12.38 -6.83
C GLU A 51 -10.64 -12.03 -7.46
N ASN A 52 -9.55 -12.27 -6.76
CA ASN A 52 -8.20 -11.97 -7.23
C ASN A 52 -7.76 -12.92 -8.36
N LYS A 53 -6.92 -12.43 -9.25
CA LYS A 53 -6.41 -13.22 -10.36
C LYS A 53 -4.94 -12.92 -10.61
N THR A 54 -4.16 -13.94 -10.82
CA THR A 54 -2.77 -13.81 -11.27
C THR A 54 -2.66 -14.22 -12.74
N ILE A 55 -2.14 -13.35 -13.58
CA ILE A 55 -1.94 -13.57 -15.02
C ILE A 55 -0.47 -13.82 -15.30
N GLY A 56 -0.17 -14.90 -16.02
CA GLY A 56 1.19 -15.25 -16.40
C GLY A 56 1.39 -15.37 -17.91
N VAL A 57 2.61 -15.14 -18.33
CA VAL A 57 3.08 -15.40 -19.70
C VAL A 57 4.00 -16.61 -19.69
N ILE A 58 3.61 -17.64 -20.44
CA ILE A 58 4.38 -18.89 -20.56
C ILE A 58 4.99 -18.96 -21.96
N GLU A 59 6.30 -19.14 -22.00
CA GLU A 59 7.05 -19.38 -23.23
C GLU A 59 7.95 -20.60 -23.07
N GLN A 60 7.85 -21.56 -23.99
CA GLN A 60 8.62 -22.82 -23.96
C GLN A 60 8.53 -23.59 -22.61
N GLY A 61 7.40 -23.44 -21.88
CA GLY A 61 7.17 -24.06 -20.57
C GLY A 61 7.67 -23.26 -19.37
N GLU A 62 8.33 -22.12 -19.60
CA GLU A 62 8.81 -21.24 -18.53
C GLU A 62 7.91 -20.03 -18.34
N LEU A 63 7.76 -19.60 -17.09
CA LEU A 63 7.04 -18.36 -16.72
C LEU A 63 7.99 -17.17 -16.94
N ILE A 64 7.65 -16.33 -17.91
CA ILE A 64 8.47 -15.17 -18.29
C ILE A 64 7.82 -13.82 -17.97
N GLY A 65 6.57 -13.81 -17.55
CA GLY A 65 5.89 -12.57 -17.19
C GLY A 65 4.76 -12.84 -16.21
N ILE A 66 4.48 -11.85 -15.33
CA ILE A 66 3.42 -11.93 -14.33
C ILE A 66 2.81 -10.56 -14.04
N ILE A 67 1.50 -10.54 -13.85
CA ILE A 67 0.73 -9.45 -13.21
C ILE A 67 -0.20 -10.10 -12.19
N ASP A 68 -0.19 -9.63 -10.96
CA ASP A 68 -1.18 -9.98 -9.95
C ASP A 68 -2.27 -8.90 -9.89
N LEU A 69 -3.53 -9.31 -9.84
CA LEU A 69 -4.71 -8.45 -9.88
C LEU A 69 -5.44 -8.54 -8.54
N GLN A 70 -5.47 -7.45 -7.81
CA GLN A 70 -6.29 -7.34 -6.60
C GLN A 70 -7.60 -6.63 -6.96
N VAL A 71 -8.69 -7.38 -6.90
CA VAL A 71 -10.00 -6.96 -7.41
C VAL A 71 -10.91 -6.54 -6.26
N ASP A 72 -11.41 -5.31 -6.31
CA ASP A 72 -12.46 -4.81 -5.43
C ASP A 72 -13.75 -4.67 -6.26
N LEU A 73 -14.63 -5.66 -6.14
CA LEU A 73 -15.90 -5.70 -6.89
C LEU A 73 -16.85 -4.57 -6.50
N GLU A 74 -16.88 -4.20 -5.21
CA GLU A 74 -17.79 -3.15 -4.72
C GLU A 74 -17.42 -1.78 -5.28
N LYS A 75 -16.11 -1.48 -5.32
CA LYS A 75 -15.60 -0.19 -5.84
C LYS A 75 -15.33 -0.20 -7.33
N GLN A 76 -15.44 -1.37 -7.98
CA GLN A 76 -15.04 -1.58 -9.38
C GLN A 76 -13.61 -1.09 -9.65
N VAL A 77 -12.68 -1.53 -8.80
CA VAL A 77 -11.24 -1.19 -8.88
C VAL A 77 -10.42 -2.47 -9.00
N ILE A 78 -9.43 -2.45 -9.87
CA ILE A 78 -8.40 -3.49 -9.98
C ILE A 78 -7.04 -2.84 -9.77
N GLU A 79 -6.34 -3.24 -8.69
CA GLU A 79 -4.95 -2.88 -8.50
C GLU A 79 -4.04 -3.83 -9.28
N MET A 80 -3.22 -3.26 -10.16
CA MET A 80 -2.35 -3.97 -11.08
C MET A 80 -0.94 -4.07 -10.50
N ILE A 81 -0.59 -5.21 -9.89
CA ILE A 81 0.73 -5.46 -9.32
C ILE A 81 1.63 -6.09 -10.38
N GLY A 82 2.32 -5.29 -11.11
CA GLY A 82 3.12 -5.66 -12.28
C GLY A 82 2.95 -4.67 -13.44
N PRO A 83 3.32 -5.08 -14.68
CA PRO A 83 3.92 -6.35 -15.05
C PRO A 83 5.38 -6.51 -14.62
N PHE A 84 5.77 -7.72 -14.24
CA PHE A 84 7.16 -8.14 -14.10
C PHE A 84 7.47 -9.12 -15.23
N ILE A 85 8.40 -8.77 -16.12
CA ILE A 85 8.68 -9.53 -17.34
C ILE A 85 10.17 -9.80 -17.45
N ASP A 86 10.55 -11.07 -17.68
CA ASP A 86 11.93 -11.52 -17.84
C ASP A 86 12.39 -11.28 -19.30
N ARG A 87 12.56 -10.02 -19.67
CA ARG A 87 13.11 -9.56 -20.95
C ARG A 87 13.98 -8.33 -20.72
N GLU A 88 15.13 -8.30 -21.37
CA GLU A 88 16.06 -7.17 -21.30
C GLU A 88 15.79 -6.13 -22.39
N GLU A 89 15.34 -6.57 -23.57
CA GLU A 89 15.02 -5.65 -24.66
C GLU A 89 13.69 -4.94 -24.42
N GLU A 90 13.74 -3.61 -24.33
CA GLU A 90 12.59 -2.76 -24.03
C GLU A 90 11.41 -2.99 -24.96
N LYS A 91 11.68 -3.15 -26.27
CA LYS A 91 10.62 -3.35 -27.28
C LYS A 91 9.87 -4.66 -27.06
N GLU A 92 10.60 -5.73 -26.78
CA GLU A 92 10.03 -7.04 -26.48
C GLU A 92 9.25 -7.01 -25.18
N TRP A 93 9.82 -6.38 -24.14
CA TRP A 93 9.16 -6.19 -22.86
C TRP A 93 7.82 -5.46 -23.02
N LEU A 94 7.81 -4.32 -23.74
CA LEU A 94 6.60 -3.53 -23.99
C LEU A 94 5.55 -4.28 -24.82
N SER A 95 5.97 -5.09 -25.79
CA SER A 95 5.05 -5.93 -26.58
C SER A 95 4.31 -6.91 -25.67
N ILE A 96 5.05 -7.66 -24.84
CA ILE A 96 4.48 -8.64 -23.92
C ILE A 96 3.57 -7.95 -22.88
N ALA A 97 4.02 -6.83 -22.32
CA ALA A 97 3.26 -6.07 -21.32
C ALA A 97 1.92 -5.56 -21.90
N ASN A 98 1.93 -5.04 -23.13
CA ASN A 98 0.71 -4.63 -23.82
C ASN A 98 -0.26 -5.79 -24.04
N GLU A 99 0.23 -6.94 -24.50
CA GLU A 99 -0.59 -8.14 -24.71
C GLU A 99 -1.23 -8.62 -23.39
N MET A 100 -0.47 -8.58 -22.27
CA MET A 100 -0.99 -8.90 -20.94
C MET A 100 -2.10 -7.93 -20.51
N CYS A 101 -1.88 -6.62 -20.68
CA CYS A 101 -2.89 -5.61 -20.34
C CYS A 101 -4.15 -5.76 -21.19
N GLN A 102 -4.03 -6.02 -22.50
CA GLN A 102 -5.18 -6.26 -23.37
C GLN A 102 -5.98 -7.49 -22.95
N PHE A 103 -5.29 -8.60 -22.64
CA PHE A 103 -5.95 -9.80 -22.11
C PHE A 103 -6.77 -9.51 -20.85
N ILE A 104 -6.23 -8.67 -19.93
CA ILE A 104 -6.91 -8.28 -18.70
C ILE A 104 -8.13 -7.39 -19.00
N PHE A 105 -7.97 -6.39 -19.88
CA PHE A 105 -9.06 -5.47 -20.25
C PHE A 105 -10.21 -6.17 -20.97
N GLU A 106 -9.91 -7.22 -21.76
CA GLU A 106 -10.94 -8.08 -22.38
C GLU A 106 -11.66 -8.95 -21.36
N ALA A 107 -10.96 -9.40 -20.30
CA ALA A 107 -11.54 -10.27 -19.28
C ALA A 107 -12.41 -9.54 -18.26
N PHE A 108 -12.07 -8.30 -17.90
CA PHE A 108 -12.74 -7.55 -16.82
C PHE A 108 -13.57 -6.37 -17.32
N ASP A 109 -13.58 -6.10 -18.61
CA ASP A 109 -14.17 -4.93 -19.26
C ASP A 109 -13.72 -3.55 -18.71
N PHE A 110 -14.25 -2.47 -19.26
CA PHE A 110 -13.86 -1.09 -18.90
C PHE A 110 -14.77 -0.43 -17.86
N THR A 111 -15.62 -1.18 -17.18
CA THR A 111 -16.36 -0.67 -16.02
C THR A 111 -15.44 -0.50 -14.82
N TYR A 112 -14.35 -1.28 -14.78
CA TYR A 112 -13.32 -1.19 -13.74
C TYR A 112 -12.34 -0.03 -13.97
N LYS A 113 -11.86 0.51 -12.86
CA LYS A 113 -10.70 1.40 -12.80
C LYS A 113 -9.46 0.57 -12.53
N TYR A 114 -8.49 0.59 -13.45
CA TYR A 114 -7.22 -0.10 -13.28
C TYR A 114 -6.20 0.86 -12.67
N LEU A 115 -5.68 0.54 -11.49
CA LEU A 115 -4.71 1.35 -10.75
C LEU A 115 -3.32 0.72 -10.81
N PHE A 116 -2.32 1.58 -11.02
CA PHE A 116 -0.91 1.19 -11.05
C PHE A 116 -0.12 2.12 -10.14
N PHE A 117 0.71 1.56 -9.27
CA PHE A 117 1.56 2.29 -8.34
C PHE A 117 3.02 2.16 -8.79
N ILE A 118 3.49 3.10 -9.60
CA ILE A 118 4.76 3.00 -10.32
C ILE A 118 5.83 3.84 -9.65
N HIS A 119 6.95 3.21 -9.26
CA HIS A 119 8.11 3.93 -8.70
C HIS A 119 8.63 4.99 -9.69
N GLN A 120 9.07 6.13 -9.19
CA GLN A 120 9.52 7.26 -10.04
C GLN A 120 10.66 6.92 -11.02
N GLU A 121 11.51 5.92 -10.70
CA GLU A 121 12.59 5.46 -11.56
C GLU A 121 12.17 4.35 -12.54
N ASN A 122 10.94 3.83 -12.45
CA ASN A 122 10.45 2.78 -13.32
C ASN A 122 9.94 3.35 -14.66
N GLN A 123 10.89 3.66 -15.56
CA GLN A 123 10.57 4.31 -16.83
C GLN A 123 9.86 3.37 -17.81
N ILE A 124 10.12 2.06 -17.76
CA ILE A 124 9.52 1.11 -18.70
C ILE A 124 8.01 0.97 -18.46
N ASN A 125 7.57 0.89 -17.19
CA ASN A 125 6.14 0.88 -16.87
C ASN A 125 5.49 2.23 -17.17
N LYS A 126 6.18 3.36 -16.95
CA LYS A 126 5.64 4.68 -17.35
C LYS A 126 5.37 4.73 -18.84
N LYS A 127 6.30 4.24 -19.66
CA LYS A 127 6.16 4.19 -21.12
C LYS A 127 4.99 3.28 -21.55
N LEU A 128 4.83 2.12 -20.89
CA LEU A 128 3.68 1.25 -21.07
C LEU A 128 2.37 2.01 -20.81
N LEU A 129 2.28 2.69 -19.66
CA LEU A 129 1.08 3.38 -19.22
C LEU A 129 0.75 4.60 -20.10
N GLU A 130 1.76 5.32 -20.60
CA GLU A 130 1.61 6.37 -21.60
C GLU A 130 1.01 5.80 -22.91
N ASN A 131 1.51 4.67 -23.39
CA ASN A 131 0.99 4.00 -24.57
C ASN A 131 -0.45 3.52 -24.40
N LEU A 132 -0.83 3.10 -23.19
CA LEU A 132 -2.19 2.67 -22.83
C LEU A 132 -3.14 3.84 -22.52
N GLY A 133 -2.65 5.10 -22.59
CA GLY A 133 -3.46 6.28 -22.33
C GLY A 133 -3.83 6.48 -20.86
N ALA A 134 -3.04 5.95 -19.95
CA ALA A 134 -3.23 6.12 -18.50
C ALA A 134 -3.10 7.60 -18.08
N THR A 135 -3.88 7.98 -17.07
CA THR A 135 -3.81 9.31 -16.46
C THR A 135 -3.18 9.24 -15.06
N SER A 136 -2.32 10.22 -14.73
CA SER A 136 -1.80 10.34 -13.36
C SER A 136 -2.89 10.84 -12.42
N ARG A 137 -3.04 10.16 -11.26
CA ARG A 137 -4.00 10.53 -10.20
C ARG A 137 -3.32 11.27 -9.05
N GLY A 138 -2.00 11.19 -8.94
CA GLY A 138 -1.24 11.83 -7.88
C GLY A 138 0.11 11.17 -7.67
N HIS A 139 0.82 11.71 -6.69
CA HIS A 139 2.12 11.20 -6.28
C HIS A 139 2.09 10.90 -4.78
N GLU A 140 2.72 9.79 -4.41
CA GLU A 140 2.81 9.33 -3.03
C GLU A 140 4.25 9.10 -2.63
N TYR A 141 4.56 9.42 -1.39
CA TYR A 141 5.82 9.04 -0.75
C TYR A 141 5.58 7.91 0.22
N VAL A 142 6.43 6.90 0.17
CA VAL A 142 6.65 5.99 1.30
C VAL A 142 7.74 6.61 2.15
N LEU A 143 7.37 7.00 3.36
CA LEU A 143 8.29 7.53 4.35
C LEU A 143 8.75 6.41 5.29
N GLU A 144 10.00 6.47 5.71
CA GLU A 144 10.59 5.53 6.66
C GLU A 144 11.25 6.27 7.83
N LEU A 145 11.02 5.79 9.04
CA LEU A 145 11.68 6.23 10.27
C LEU A 145 12.50 5.08 10.82
N LYS A 146 13.82 5.21 10.84
CA LYS A 146 14.71 4.29 11.55
C LYS A 146 14.77 4.63 13.03
N LYS A 147 14.94 3.60 13.87
CA LYS A 147 14.91 3.76 15.33
C LYS A 147 15.94 4.77 15.84
N GLU A 148 17.11 4.81 15.23
CA GLU A 148 18.19 5.76 15.55
C GLU A 148 17.92 7.22 15.15
N ASN A 149 16.97 7.44 14.23
CA ASN A 149 16.66 8.79 13.70
C ASN A 149 15.47 9.44 14.42
N VAL A 150 14.91 8.79 15.46
CA VAL A 150 13.73 9.28 16.18
C VAL A 150 14.03 10.62 16.88
N LYS A 151 13.28 11.67 16.52
CA LYS A 151 13.37 13.04 17.07
C LYS A 151 12.10 13.37 17.89
N VAL A 152 11.68 12.47 18.79
CA VAL A 152 10.43 12.67 19.54
C VAL A 152 10.70 13.43 20.82
N GLN A 153 9.84 14.44 21.09
CA GLN A 153 9.78 15.13 22.37
C GLN A 153 8.53 14.65 23.15
N LEU A 154 8.67 14.45 24.45
CA LEU A 154 7.54 14.14 25.32
C LEU A 154 6.45 15.21 25.20
N LEU A 155 5.24 14.79 24.87
CA LEU A 155 4.10 15.67 24.71
C LEU A 155 3.09 15.46 25.83
N SER A 156 2.46 16.55 26.27
CA SER A 156 1.55 16.60 27.44
C SER A 156 0.13 16.07 27.16
N LYS A 157 -0.20 15.65 25.92
CA LYS A 157 -1.53 15.13 25.59
C LYS A 157 -1.63 13.64 25.89
N GLN A 158 -2.71 13.26 26.58
CA GLN A 158 -2.99 11.87 26.89
C GLN A 158 -3.52 11.13 25.66
N ILE A 159 -2.73 10.18 25.16
CA ILE A 159 -3.11 9.25 24.09
C ILE A 159 -3.32 7.88 24.73
N VAL A 160 -4.48 7.29 24.49
CA VAL A 160 -4.88 6.01 25.05
C VAL A 160 -5.19 4.99 23.96
N GLU A 161 -5.16 3.72 24.32
CA GLU A 161 -5.65 2.65 23.44
C GLU A 161 -7.18 2.74 23.33
N ALA A 162 -7.70 2.55 22.11
CA ALA A 162 -9.14 2.57 21.88
C ALA A 162 -9.84 1.40 22.58
N SER A 163 -11.02 1.64 23.13
CA SER A 163 -11.87 0.64 23.77
C SER A 163 -13.28 0.68 23.20
N GLN A 164 -14.07 -0.33 23.46
CA GLN A 164 -15.38 -0.53 22.83
C GLN A 164 -16.32 0.68 22.87
N ASN A 165 -16.23 1.49 23.94
CA ASN A 165 -17.08 2.67 24.10
C ASN A 165 -16.80 3.82 23.12
N VAL A 166 -15.75 3.75 22.29
CA VAL A 166 -15.40 4.76 21.29
C VAL A 166 -15.47 4.22 19.86
N TYR A 167 -15.78 2.94 19.67
CA TYR A 167 -15.72 2.31 18.35
C TYR A 167 -16.73 2.89 17.37
N GLU A 168 -17.95 3.19 17.78
CA GLU A 168 -18.97 3.80 16.93
C GLU A 168 -18.55 5.20 16.47
N GLU A 169 -18.04 6.04 17.41
CA GLU A 169 -17.55 7.38 17.08
C GLU A 169 -16.31 7.33 16.17
N PHE A 170 -15.40 6.39 16.43
CA PHE A 170 -14.23 6.15 15.58
C PHE A 170 -14.63 5.75 14.17
N GLN A 171 -15.52 4.76 14.03
CA GLN A 171 -16.00 4.29 12.73
C GLN A 171 -16.62 5.42 11.92
N ALA A 172 -17.52 6.19 12.51
CA ALA A 172 -18.16 7.34 11.86
C ALA A 172 -17.13 8.39 11.39
N LEU A 173 -16.14 8.70 12.25
CA LEU A 173 -15.07 9.65 11.91
C LEU A 173 -14.18 9.11 10.79
N HIS A 174 -13.76 7.84 10.87
CA HIS A 174 -12.88 7.21 9.89
C HIS A 174 -13.54 7.18 8.51
N ASP A 175 -14.76 6.63 8.41
CA ASP A 175 -15.46 6.45 7.14
C ASP A 175 -15.84 7.82 6.50
N THR A 176 -15.99 8.87 7.32
CA THR A 176 -16.16 10.25 6.80
C THR A 176 -14.86 10.83 6.26
N LEU A 177 -13.72 10.61 6.92
CA LEU A 177 -12.43 11.18 6.51
C LEU A 177 -11.78 10.44 5.34
N TRP A 178 -12.06 9.16 5.22
CA TRP A 178 -11.44 8.25 4.24
C TRP A 178 -12.49 7.47 3.45
N PRO A 179 -13.35 8.13 2.65
CA PRO A 179 -14.37 7.43 1.87
C PRO A 179 -13.70 6.51 0.84
N GLY A 180 -14.09 5.24 0.86
CA GLY A 180 -13.59 4.25 -0.12
C GLY A 180 -12.15 3.78 0.05
N VAL A 181 -11.52 4.06 1.18
CA VAL A 181 -10.17 3.56 1.50
C VAL A 181 -10.16 2.02 1.71
N TYR A 182 -8.98 1.40 1.66
CA TYR A 182 -8.80 -0.06 1.74
C TYR A 182 -9.28 -0.74 3.02
N TYR A 183 -9.41 -0.03 4.16
CA TYR A 183 -10.07 -0.50 5.37
C TYR A 183 -11.15 0.48 5.82
N SER A 184 -12.39 0.02 5.97
CA SER A 184 -13.44 0.77 6.66
C SER A 184 -13.19 0.81 8.17
N GLY A 185 -13.82 1.73 8.88
CA GLY A 185 -13.74 1.80 10.34
C GLY A 185 -14.15 0.49 11.02
N LYS A 186 -15.16 -0.21 10.47
CA LYS A 186 -15.59 -1.54 10.93
C LYS A 186 -14.48 -2.57 10.77
N GLN A 187 -13.88 -2.66 9.58
CA GLN A 187 -12.78 -3.59 9.32
C GLN A 187 -11.56 -3.34 10.21
N ILE A 188 -11.25 -2.07 10.52
CA ILE A 188 -10.19 -1.73 11.46
C ILE A 188 -10.50 -2.30 12.84
N ILE A 189 -11.74 -2.12 13.36
CA ILE A 189 -12.16 -2.63 14.68
C ILE A 189 -12.04 -4.16 14.72
N GLU A 190 -12.47 -4.85 13.68
CA GLU A 190 -12.42 -6.32 13.58
C GLU A 190 -10.96 -6.85 13.53
N LYS A 191 -10.02 -6.06 13.03
CA LYS A 191 -8.59 -6.41 12.96
C LYS A 191 -7.84 -6.19 14.27
N LEU A 192 -8.40 -5.47 15.27
CA LEU A 192 -7.67 -5.13 16.50
C LEU A 192 -7.23 -6.37 17.26
N ASN A 193 -5.92 -6.47 17.51
CA ASN A 193 -5.27 -7.57 18.21
C ASN A 193 -3.86 -7.13 18.69
N HIS A 194 -2.99 -8.07 19.07
CA HIS A 194 -1.62 -7.76 19.50
C HIS A 194 -0.69 -7.23 18.41
N ILE A 195 -1.09 -7.38 17.11
CA ILE A 195 -0.37 -6.88 15.94
C ILE A 195 -0.92 -5.53 15.49
N HIS A 196 -2.25 -5.38 15.48
CA HIS A 196 -2.96 -4.19 15.03
C HIS A 196 -3.50 -3.41 16.22
N GLN A 197 -3.12 -2.15 16.34
CA GLN A 197 -3.53 -1.30 17.46
C GLN A 197 -4.10 0.03 16.99
N LEU A 198 -5.13 0.48 17.70
CA LEU A 198 -5.77 1.78 17.51
C LEU A 198 -5.56 2.63 18.76
N PHE A 199 -4.89 3.76 18.60
CA PHE A 199 -4.74 4.76 19.66
C PHE A 199 -5.58 5.99 19.35
N ILE A 200 -6.13 6.62 20.39
CA ILE A 200 -7.00 7.78 20.27
C ILE A 200 -6.53 8.93 21.16
N ALA A 201 -6.75 10.14 20.66
CA ALA A 201 -6.78 11.37 21.45
C ALA A 201 -8.23 11.67 21.82
N LYS A 202 -8.50 11.88 23.10
CA LYS A 202 -9.84 12.15 23.63
C LYS A 202 -9.82 13.25 24.66
N ASN A 203 -10.80 14.13 24.61
CA ASN A 203 -11.04 15.15 25.62
C ASN A 203 -12.50 15.10 26.09
N ASN A 204 -12.74 14.98 27.39
CA ASN A 204 -14.06 15.00 28.04
C ASN A 204 -15.16 14.11 27.38
N GLN A 205 -14.80 13.00 26.78
CA GLN A 205 -15.63 12.03 26.04
C GLN A 205 -15.72 12.23 24.52
N GLU A 206 -15.19 13.31 23.95
CA GLU A 206 -15.17 13.52 22.50
C GLU A 206 -13.85 13.04 21.88
N LEU A 207 -13.93 12.29 20.76
CA LEU A 207 -12.80 11.83 19.97
C LEU A 207 -12.20 13.00 19.18
N GLU A 208 -10.95 13.35 19.46
CA GLU A 208 -10.22 14.43 18.77
C GLU A 208 -9.42 13.93 17.56
N GLY A 209 -9.00 12.67 17.59
CA GLY A 209 -8.21 12.05 16.53
C GLY A 209 -7.75 10.65 16.90
N TYR A 210 -7.14 9.97 15.94
CA TYR A 210 -6.68 8.60 16.11
C TYR A 210 -5.45 8.29 15.26
N VAL A 211 -4.76 7.19 15.60
CA VAL A 211 -3.74 6.54 14.79
C VAL A 211 -3.92 5.04 14.82
N PHE A 212 -3.93 4.40 13.63
CA PHE A 212 -4.00 2.95 13.48
C PHE A 212 -2.67 2.42 12.97
N VAL A 213 -2.12 1.43 13.68
CA VAL A 213 -0.78 0.89 13.44
C VAL A 213 -0.76 -0.62 13.37
N GLN A 214 0.24 -1.17 12.65
CA GLN A 214 0.48 -2.59 12.52
C GLN A 214 1.95 -2.94 12.81
N LYS A 215 2.19 -4.01 13.56
CA LYS A 215 3.49 -4.65 13.69
C LYS A 215 3.69 -5.65 12.55
N GLN A 216 4.74 -5.50 11.78
CA GLN A 216 5.14 -6.43 10.70
C GLN A 216 6.41 -7.15 11.13
N LEU A 217 6.30 -8.11 12.07
CA LEU A 217 7.44 -8.71 12.75
C LEU A 217 8.39 -9.44 11.81
N GLU A 218 7.88 -10.16 10.82
CA GLU A 218 8.70 -10.85 9.81
C GLU A 218 9.50 -9.85 8.94
N ALA A 219 8.95 -8.65 8.73
CA ALA A 219 9.61 -7.58 8.01
C ALA A 219 10.50 -6.72 8.91
N GLU A 220 10.55 -6.99 10.22
CA GLU A 220 11.24 -6.20 11.25
C GLU A 220 10.81 -4.72 11.22
N SER A 221 9.55 -4.45 10.86
CA SER A 221 9.01 -3.11 10.65
C SER A 221 7.67 -2.91 11.36
N GLY A 222 7.36 -1.64 11.61
CA GLY A 222 6.02 -1.18 11.94
C GLY A 222 5.42 -0.42 10.76
N TYR A 223 4.09 -0.39 10.67
CA TYR A 223 3.39 0.38 9.67
C TYR A 223 2.31 1.27 10.30
N ILE A 224 2.24 2.53 9.88
CA ILE A 224 1.18 3.46 10.25
C ILE A 224 0.20 3.53 9.08
N HIS A 225 -0.97 2.94 9.25
CA HIS A 225 -2.01 2.90 8.22
C HIS A 225 -2.75 4.23 8.09
N PHE A 226 -3.22 4.75 9.22
CA PHE A 226 -4.01 5.98 9.27
C PHE A 226 -3.62 6.81 10.48
N LEU A 227 -3.49 8.11 10.28
CA LEU A 227 -3.37 9.12 11.31
C LEU A 227 -4.28 10.29 10.94
N ALA A 228 -5.26 10.58 11.78
CA ALA A 228 -6.21 11.64 11.53
C ALA A 228 -6.51 12.45 12.79
N VAL A 229 -6.75 13.75 12.58
CA VAL A 229 -7.23 14.69 13.60
C VAL A 229 -8.47 15.38 13.06
N LYS A 230 -9.56 15.32 13.84
CA LYS A 230 -10.83 15.97 13.55
C LYS A 230 -10.61 17.48 13.31
N GLU A 231 -11.25 18.06 12.34
CA GLU A 231 -10.95 19.40 11.83
C GLU A 231 -10.89 20.47 12.92
N GLY A 232 -11.85 20.52 13.81
CA GLY A 232 -11.92 21.48 14.92
C GLY A 232 -10.80 21.36 15.97
N TYR A 233 -10.02 20.26 15.93
CA TYR A 233 -8.94 19.97 16.87
C TYR A 233 -7.53 20.00 16.24
N ARG A 234 -7.43 20.39 14.95
CA ARG A 234 -6.15 20.54 14.27
C ARG A 234 -5.32 21.69 14.85
N LYS A 235 -4.01 21.69 14.58
CA LYS A 235 -3.05 22.72 15.03
C LYS A 235 -2.89 22.84 16.56
N GLN A 236 -3.34 21.83 17.34
CA GLN A 236 -3.23 21.77 18.80
C GLN A 236 -2.22 20.73 19.31
N GLY A 237 -1.34 20.23 18.42
CA GLY A 237 -0.33 19.22 18.75
C GLY A 237 -0.84 17.77 18.82
N ILE A 238 -2.14 17.51 18.57
CA ILE A 238 -2.76 16.19 18.68
C ILE A 238 -2.13 15.20 17.70
N GLY A 239 -1.96 15.59 16.42
CA GLY A 239 -1.32 14.73 15.43
C GLY A 239 0.08 14.31 15.82
N LYS A 240 0.87 15.24 16.40
CA LYS A 240 2.22 14.93 16.91
C LYS A 240 2.19 13.98 18.10
N ALA A 241 1.21 14.14 19.01
CA ALA A 241 1.05 13.25 20.16
C ALA A 241 0.64 11.82 19.73
N LEU A 242 -0.29 11.70 18.80
CA LEU A 242 -0.71 10.42 18.22
C LEU A 242 0.45 9.71 17.51
N LEU A 243 1.21 10.45 16.70
CA LEU A 243 2.38 9.93 16.00
C LEU A 243 3.47 9.47 16.96
N THR A 244 3.75 10.27 18.01
CA THR A 244 4.69 9.90 19.08
C THR A 244 4.28 8.61 19.76
N LYS A 245 3.00 8.47 20.12
CA LYS A 245 2.46 7.25 20.73
C LYS A 245 2.60 6.04 19.84
N ALA A 246 2.32 6.18 18.54
CA ALA A 246 2.51 5.12 17.53
C ALA A 246 3.98 4.68 17.47
N ILE A 247 4.91 5.62 17.39
CA ILE A 247 6.36 5.36 17.34
C ILE A 247 6.82 4.64 18.62
N GLU A 248 6.44 5.13 19.78
CA GLU A 248 6.78 4.49 21.08
C GLU A 248 6.26 3.06 21.16
N TYR A 249 5.00 2.84 20.75
CA TYR A 249 4.39 1.51 20.78
C TYR A 249 5.10 0.54 19.83
N LEU A 250 5.36 0.95 18.60
CA LEU A 250 6.00 0.11 17.60
C LEU A 250 7.45 -0.22 17.98
N PHE A 251 8.26 0.77 18.37
CA PHE A 251 9.66 0.55 18.76
C PHE A 251 9.85 -0.06 20.15
N LYS A 252 8.78 -0.21 20.96
CA LYS A 252 8.81 -1.04 22.17
C LYS A 252 9.08 -2.50 21.83
N GLU A 253 8.64 -2.93 20.66
CA GLU A 253 8.97 -4.25 20.12
C GLU A 253 10.42 -4.25 19.63
N SER A 254 11.26 -5.11 20.25
CA SER A 254 12.71 -5.12 19.99
C SER A 254 13.09 -5.52 18.57
N GLN A 255 12.23 -6.29 17.90
CA GLN A 255 12.45 -6.75 16.54
C GLN A 255 12.21 -5.64 15.50
N ILE A 256 11.39 -4.63 15.82
CA ILE A 256 11.07 -3.54 14.90
C ILE A 256 12.26 -2.58 14.84
N LYS A 257 12.84 -2.44 13.64
CA LYS A 257 14.00 -1.56 13.36
C LYS A 257 13.59 -0.28 12.67
N LYS A 258 12.45 -0.29 11.99
CA LYS A 258 11.94 0.84 11.20
C LYS A 258 10.41 0.90 11.21
N ILE A 259 9.88 2.08 10.95
CA ILE A 259 8.45 2.35 10.82
C ILE A 259 8.23 2.99 9.44
N SER A 260 7.23 2.52 8.71
CA SER A 260 6.89 3.07 7.39
C SER A 260 5.45 3.59 7.37
N LEU A 261 5.19 4.51 6.47
CA LEU A 261 3.85 4.99 6.15
C LEU A 261 3.81 5.48 4.69
N CYS A 262 2.60 5.61 4.13
CA CYS A 262 2.39 6.24 2.84
C CYS A 262 1.68 7.60 3.03
N VAL A 263 2.05 8.59 2.22
CA VAL A 263 1.46 9.93 2.26
C VAL A 263 1.43 10.55 0.87
N GLU A 264 0.32 11.19 0.53
CA GLU A 264 0.23 12.01 -0.70
C GLU A 264 1.19 13.20 -0.62
N VAL A 265 1.93 13.45 -1.71
CA VAL A 265 2.91 14.54 -1.80
C VAL A 265 2.28 15.91 -1.57
N LEU A 266 1.01 16.09 -1.95
CA LEU A 266 0.27 17.35 -1.75
C LEU A 266 -0.17 17.58 -0.30
N ASN A 267 -0.06 16.60 0.59
CA ASN A 267 -0.39 16.75 2.00
C ASN A 267 0.80 17.32 2.79
N GLU A 268 1.15 18.58 2.49
CA GLU A 268 2.30 19.29 3.09
C GLU A 268 2.25 19.30 4.63
N VAL A 269 1.06 19.39 5.22
CA VAL A 269 0.88 19.43 6.68
C VAL A 269 1.27 18.09 7.32
N ALA A 270 0.85 16.99 6.72
CA ALA A 270 1.23 15.65 7.19
C ALA A 270 2.73 15.40 6.93
N MET A 271 3.23 15.77 5.77
CA MET A 271 4.66 15.67 5.41
C MET A 271 5.55 16.36 6.44
N GLN A 272 5.25 17.62 6.79
CA GLN A 272 6.01 18.37 7.79
C GLN A 272 5.96 17.68 9.17
N LEU A 273 4.79 17.17 9.58
CA LEU A 273 4.64 16.44 10.83
C LEU A 273 5.56 15.20 10.89
N TYR A 274 5.64 14.44 9.80
CA TYR A 274 6.49 13.25 9.71
C TYR A 274 7.98 13.61 9.69
N PHE A 275 8.39 14.59 8.93
CA PHE A 275 9.79 15.05 8.89
C PHE A 275 10.27 15.61 10.23
N ASP A 276 9.41 16.31 10.97
CA ASP A 276 9.72 16.85 12.30
C ASP A 276 10.09 15.77 13.32
N VAL A 277 9.56 14.56 13.17
CA VAL A 277 9.85 13.43 14.07
C VAL A 277 10.95 12.50 13.53
N GLY A 278 11.48 12.77 12.32
CA GLY A 278 12.63 12.10 11.75
C GLY A 278 12.36 11.11 10.63
N PHE A 279 11.14 11.07 10.08
CA PHE A 279 10.88 10.30 8.85
C PHE A 279 11.64 10.91 7.68
N GLU A 280 12.04 10.05 6.76
CA GLU A 280 12.71 10.41 5.50
C GLU A 280 11.99 9.73 4.33
N VAL A 281 12.12 10.30 3.12
CA VAL A 281 11.54 9.71 1.91
C VAL A 281 12.37 8.48 1.50
N GLU A 282 11.76 7.31 1.54
CA GLU A 282 12.39 6.05 1.12
C GLU A 282 12.09 5.74 -0.35
N ASN A 283 10.83 5.93 -0.75
CA ASN A 283 10.39 5.72 -2.12
C ASN A 283 9.37 6.78 -2.54
N ALA A 284 9.32 7.05 -3.85
CA ALA A 284 8.32 7.91 -4.46
C ALA A 284 7.61 7.17 -5.58
N TYR A 285 6.30 7.23 -5.58
CA TYR A 285 5.43 6.56 -6.55
C TYR A 285 4.52 7.56 -7.24
N THR A 286 4.14 7.23 -8.47
CA THR A 286 3.03 7.86 -9.18
C THR A 286 1.90 6.86 -9.30
N VAL A 287 0.71 7.27 -8.91
CA VAL A 287 -0.51 6.50 -9.11
C VAL A 287 -1.06 6.82 -10.49
N TYR A 288 -1.14 5.80 -11.35
CA TYR A 288 -1.76 5.90 -12.66
C TYR A 288 -3.09 5.18 -12.67
N GLN A 289 -4.02 5.70 -13.45
CA GLN A 289 -5.33 5.08 -13.67
C GLN A 289 -5.60 4.93 -15.16
N ILE A 290 -6.11 3.75 -15.52
CA ILE A 290 -6.77 3.51 -16.81
C ILE A 290 -8.25 3.31 -16.52
N GLN A 291 -9.09 4.02 -17.25
CA GLN A 291 -10.54 3.84 -17.28
C GLN A 291 -11.01 4.29 -18.65
N ASN A 292 -11.91 3.55 -19.28
CA ASN A 292 -12.49 4.02 -20.54
C ASN A 292 -13.21 5.37 -20.29
N LYS A 293 -12.90 6.33 -21.15
CA LYS A 293 -13.76 7.52 -21.27
C LYS A 293 -14.97 7.07 -22.06
N GLU A 294 -16.15 7.18 -21.46
CA GLU A 294 -17.41 7.08 -22.19
C GLU A 294 -17.40 7.93 -23.45
#